data_54a66d0dca8616ad7def476e6ab626a8
#
_entry.id   54a66d0dca8616ad7def476e6ab626a8
#
_cell.length_a   1.000
_cell.length_b   1.000
_cell.length_c   1.000
_cell.angle_alpha   90.00
_cell.angle_beta   90.00
_cell.angle_gamma   90.00
#
_symmetry.space_group_name_H-M   'P 1'
#
loop_
_entity.id
_entity.type
_entity.pdbx_description
1 polymer ?
#
loop_
_entity_poly.entity_id
_entity_poly.type
_entity_poly.pdbx_seq_one_letter_code
_entity_poly.pdbx_strand_id
1 'polypeptide(L)'
;MADTASLGLKVRDKVIVITGGARGIGLATATALHNLGAKVAIGDVDEVRVKESGAALGLDVYGKLDVTDPHSFSDFLDEVERQLGPIDVLINNAGVMPLGRVIDEPDAVTRRILDINVYGVILGSKLAAQRMVDRGSGHVINIASLAGETYLAGAATYCASKHAVVGFTDAVRIEYRQTGVKFSVVMPTFVNTELIAGTSGVKGIQNAEPADVAEAIVKLVARPKPRVRVTKTAGAIIASQKFIPRVLSEGLNRVLGGEHVFTDDVDVDSRKAYESRARGEE
;
A
#
# COMPACT_ATOMS: atom_id res chain seq x y z
N MET A 1 17.94 16.50 12.19
CA MET A 1 19.11 15.60 12.34
C MET A 1 18.99 14.62 13.51
N ALA A 2 18.65 15.02 14.74
CA ALA A 2 18.52 14.09 15.89
C ALA A 2 17.41 13.03 15.72
N ASP A 3 16.29 13.33 15.07
CA ASP A 3 15.18 12.37 14.86
C ASP A 3 15.55 11.31 13.82
N THR A 4 16.25 11.68 12.75
CA THR A 4 16.69 10.73 11.69
C THR A 4 17.70 9.72 12.22
N ALA A 5 18.64 10.14 13.05
CA ALA A 5 19.62 9.24 13.69
C ALA A 5 18.92 8.23 14.63
N SER A 6 17.93 8.70 15.41
CA SER A 6 17.12 7.84 16.30
C SER A 6 16.26 6.85 15.53
N LEU A 7 15.71 7.24 14.35
CA LEU A 7 14.96 6.35 13.48
C LEU A 7 15.87 5.29 12.86
N GLY A 8 17.07 5.70 12.38
CA GLY A 8 18.06 4.80 11.81
C GLY A 8 18.45 3.67 12.76
N LEU A 9 18.68 3.97 14.04
CA LEU A 9 19.03 2.96 15.04
C LEU A 9 17.94 1.89 15.26
N LYS A 10 16.66 2.23 15.02
CA LYS A 10 15.53 1.31 15.19
C LYS A 10 15.19 0.52 13.93
N VAL A 11 15.65 0.97 12.79
CA VAL A 11 15.40 0.37 11.46
C VAL A 11 16.58 -0.49 11.01
N ARG A 12 17.79 -0.12 11.41
CA ARG A 12 19.06 -0.81 11.08
C ARG A 12 18.96 -2.31 11.38
N ASP A 13 19.49 -3.10 10.49
CA ASP A 13 19.58 -4.56 10.52
C ASP A 13 18.24 -5.30 10.53
N LYS A 14 17.08 -4.60 10.52
CA LYS A 14 15.77 -5.24 10.38
C LYS A 14 15.60 -5.86 9.00
N VAL A 15 15.10 -7.07 8.95
CA VAL A 15 14.70 -7.76 7.71
C VAL A 15 13.29 -7.30 7.34
N ILE A 16 13.17 -6.60 6.21
CA ILE A 16 11.94 -5.95 5.77
C ILE A 16 11.58 -6.40 4.36
N VAL A 17 10.40 -6.97 4.20
CA VAL A 17 9.85 -7.41 2.92
C VAL A 17 8.81 -6.41 2.43
N ILE A 18 8.85 -6.05 1.14
CA ILE A 18 7.93 -5.12 0.50
C ILE A 18 7.35 -5.75 -0.77
N THR A 19 6.03 -5.92 -0.82
CA THR A 19 5.33 -6.36 -2.04
C THR A 19 5.02 -5.16 -2.94
N GLY A 20 5.03 -5.36 -4.27
CA GLY A 20 4.87 -4.25 -5.22
C GLY A 20 6.05 -3.27 -5.12
N GLY A 21 7.28 -3.81 -4.98
CA GLY A 21 8.48 -3.03 -4.69
C GLY A 21 9.20 -2.45 -5.92
N ALA A 22 8.75 -2.79 -7.13
CA ALA A 22 9.42 -2.40 -8.37
C ALA A 22 9.30 -0.91 -8.70
N ARG A 23 8.30 -0.20 -8.16
CA ARG A 23 8.00 1.20 -8.49
C ARG A 23 7.21 1.92 -7.39
N GLY A 24 6.96 3.22 -7.60
CA GLY A 24 6.06 4.04 -6.79
C GLY A 24 6.39 4.05 -5.30
N ILE A 25 5.37 3.86 -4.46
CA ILE A 25 5.47 3.85 -2.99
C ILE A 25 6.40 2.72 -2.52
N GLY A 26 6.28 1.53 -3.11
CA GLY A 26 7.08 0.37 -2.73
C GLY A 26 8.58 0.63 -2.91
N LEU A 27 8.99 1.12 -4.09
CA LEU A 27 10.39 1.45 -4.39
C LEU A 27 10.91 2.60 -3.52
N ALA A 28 10.13 3.67 -3.34
CA ALA A 28 10.51 4.79 -2.48
C ALA A 28 10.70 4.33 -1.02
N THR A 29 9.84 3.43 -0.54
CA THR A 29 9.93 2.84 0.80
C THR A 29 11.16 1.93 0.93
N ALA A 30 11.44 1.09 -0.07
CA ALA A 30 12.64 0.26 -0.11
C ALA A 30 13.91 1.11 -0.04
N THR A 31 13.98 2.16 -0.86
CA THR A 31 15.10 3.11 -0.88
C THR A 31 15.31 3.76 0.48
N ALA A 32 14.25 4.27 1.09
CA ALA A 32 14.34 4.97 2.38
C ALA A 32 14.79 4.04 3.52
N LEU A 33 14.28 2.80 3.56
CA LEU A 33 14.63 1.82 4.58
C LEU A 33 16.06 1.27 4.39
N HIS A 34 16.44 0.98 3.13
CA HIS A 34 17.80 0.52 2.78
C HIS A 34 18.85 1.56 3.16
N ASN A 35 18.60 2.85 2.85
CA ASN A 35 19.51 3.95 3.22
C ASN A 35 19.66 4.13 4.74
N LEU A 36 18.75 3.61 5.56
CA LEU A 36 18.84 3.57 7.03
C LEU A 36 19.50 2.30 7.55
N GLY A 37 19.98 1.42 6.67
CA GLY A 37 20.69 0.18 6.99
C GLY A 37 19.80 -1.00 7.31
N ALA A 38 18.53 -1.01 6.86
CA ALA A 38 17.70 -2.20 6.89
C ALA A 38 18.13 -3.19 5.80
N LYS A 39 17.94 -4.49 6.07
CA LYS A 39 18.02 -5.57 5.09
C LYS A 39 16.68 -5.65 4.36
N VAL A 40 16.61 -5.08 3.18
CA VAL A 40 15.34 -4.94 2.43
C VAL A 40 15.26 -5.99 1.34
N ALA A 41 14.10 -6.66 1.23
CA ALA A 41 13.73 -7.51 0.10
C ALA A 41 12.52 -6.90 -0.62
N ILE A 42 12.52 -6.89 -1.96
CA ILE A 42 11.40 -6.42 -2.77
C ILE A 42 10.90 -7.51 -3.70
N GLY A 43 9.57 -7.73 -3.70
CA GLY A 43 8.89 -8.61 -4.64
C GLY A 43 7.88 -7.84 -5.49
N ASP A 44 7.76 -8.22 -6.76
CA ASP A 44 6.78 -7.65 -7.69
C ASP A 44 6.38 -8.69 -8.75
N VAL A 45 5.18 -8.59 -9.30
CA VAL A 45 4.74 -9.45 -10.40
C VAL A 45 5.51 -9.15 -11.69
N ASP A 46 5.93 -7.90 -11.88
CA ASP A 46 6.78 -7.44 -12.98
C ASP A 46 8.24 -7.85 -12.69
N GLU A 47 8.59 -9.05 -13.13
CA GLU A 47 9.89 -9.66 -12.86
C GLU A 47 11.07 -8.85 -13.43
N VAL A 48 10.90 -8.26 -14.61
CA VAL A 48 11.93 -7.44 -15.27
C VAL A 48 12.18 -6.20 -14.42
N ARG A 49 11.13 -5.47 -14.09
CA ARG A 49 11.22 -4.21 -13.38
C ARG A 49 11.75 -4.37 -11.95
N VAL A 50 11.33 -5.43 -11.23
CA VAL A 50 11.83 -5.66 -9.87
C VAL A 50 13.31 -6.01 -9.84
N LYS A 51 13.80 -6.74 -10.86
CA LYS A 51 15.23 -7.03 -11.00
C LYS A 51 16.04 -5.77 -11.27
N GLU A 52 15.57 -4.90 -12.17
CA GLU A 52 16.21 -3.60 -12.41
C GLU A 52 16.27 -2.76 -11.14
N SER A 53 15.15 -2.61 -10.45
CA SER A 53 15.04 -1.78 -9.24
C SER A 53 15.86 -2.33 -8.08
N GLY A 54 15.83 -3.65 -7.86
CA GLY A 54 16.60 -4.33 -6.81
C GLY A 54 18.10 -4.20 -7.04
N ALA A 55 18.55 -4.44 -8.27
CA ALA A 55 19.95 -4.29 -8.64
C ALA A 55 20.44 -2.83 -8.52
N ALA A 56 19.63 -1.87 -8.96
CA ALA A 56 19.95 -0.44 -8.83
C ALA A 56 20.10 0.03 -7.38
N LEU A 57 19.34 -0.58 -6.45
CA LEU A 57 19.46 -0.32 -5.01
C LEU A 57 20.58 -1.15 -4.34
N GLY A 58 21.15 -2.13 -5.01
CA GLY A 58 22.13 -3.04 -4.42
C GLY A 58 21.54 -3.97 -3.35
N LEU A 59 20.26 -4.37 -3.51
CA LEU A 59 19.61 -5.29 -2.58
C LEU A 59 20.11 -6.73 -2.80
N ASP A 60 20.15 -7.52 -1.73
CA ASP A 60 20.54 -8.94 -1.81
C ASP A 60 19.39 -9.83 -2.29
N VAL A 61 18.13 -9.49 -1.97
CA VAL A 61 16.94 -10.28 -2.32
C VAL A 61 15.91 -9.43 -3.04
N TYR A 62 15.62 -9.81 -4.28
CA TYR A 62 14.57 -9.22 -5.10
C TYR A 62 14.12 -10.20 -6.18
N GLY A 63 12.86 -10.22 -6.54
CA GLY A 63 12.37 -11.15 -7.55
C GLY A 63 10.88 -11.14 -7.78
N LYS A 64 10.45 -12.06 -8.64
CA LYS A 64 9.03 -12.22 -8.96
C LYS A 64 8.25 -12.64 -7.72
N LEU A 65 7.14 -11.95 -7.48
CA LEU A 65 6.18 -12.25 -6.43
C LEU A 65 4.77 -11.95 -6.93
N ASP A 66 3.96 -12.98 -7.10
CA ASP A 66 2.52 -12.85 -7.28
C ASP A 66 1.85 -12.96 -5.91
N VAL A 67 1.29 -11.86 -5.42
CA VAL A 67 0.64 -11.81 -4.10
C VAL A 67 -0.68 -12.58 -4.06
N THR A 68 -1.22 -13.00 -5.21
CA THR A 68 -2.45 -13.77 -5.32
C THR A 68 -2.20 -15.28 -5.31
N ASP A 69 -0.95 -15.71 -5.49
CA ASP A 69 -0.53 -17.10 -5.44
C ASP A 69 0.14 -17.45 -4.10
N PRO A 70 -0.47 -18.36 -3.29
CA PRO A 70 0.09 -18.78 -2.00
C PRO A 70 1.49 -19.38 -2.08
N HIS A 71 1.79 -20.13 -3.14
CA HIS A 71 3.12 -20.73 -3.34
C HIS A 71 4.16 -19.66 -3.67
N SER A 72 3.87 -18.80 -4.65
CA SER A 72 4.75 -17.68 -5.00
C SER A 72 5.06 -16.80 -3.78
N PHE A 73 4.06 -16.53 -2.94
CA PHE A 73 4.26 -15.70 -1.75
C PHE A 73 5.09 -16.42 -0.69
N SER A 74 4.76 -17.70 -0.36
CA SER A 74 5.49 -18.45 0.64
C SER A 74 6.97 -18.64 0.23
N ASP A 75 7.21 -19.06 -1.01
CA ASP A 75 8.55 -19.31 -1.54
C ASP A 75 9.43 -18.04 -1.50
N PHE A 76 8.82 -16.88 -1.81
CA PHE A 76 9.54 -15.61 -1.72
C PHE A 76 9.91 -15.27 -0.27
N LEU A 77 9.00 -15.46 0.70
CA LEU A 77 9.30 -15.23 2.11
C LEU A 77 10.37 -16.21 2.63
N ASP A 78 10.32 -17.47 2.23
CA ASP A 78 11.29 -18.50 2.61
C ASP A 78 12.70 -18.16 2.07
N GLU A 79 12.77 -17.64 0.83
CA GLU A 79 14.03 -17.17 0.25
C GLU A 79 14.60 -15.97 1.02
N VAL A 80 13.73 -15.01 1.42
CA VAL A 80 14.15 -13.88 2.26
C VAL A 80 14.70 -14.36 3.60
N GLU A 81 14.01 -15.28 4.29
CA GLU A 81 14.47 -15.79 5.58
C GLU A 81 15.77 -16.57 5.46
N ARG A 82 15.96 -17.31 4.37
CA ARG A 82 17.18 -18.05 4.08
C ARG A 82 18.39 -17.14 3.87
N GLN A 83 18.22 -15.99 3.20
CA GLN A 83 19.34 -15.11 2.85
C GLN A 83 19.59 -14.01 3.88
N LEU A 84 18.52 -13.40 4.42
CA LEU A 84 18.61 -12.20 5.26
C LEU A 84 18.35 -12.49 6.74
N GLY A 85 17.75 -13.63 7.05
CA GLY A 85 17.31 -14.01 8.38
C GLY A 85 15.83 -13.75 8.64
N PRO A 86 15.36 -13.98 9.88
CA PRO A 86 13.95 -13.90 10.23
C PRO A 86 13.31 -12.55 9.88
N ILE A 87 12.15 -12.56 9.22
CA ILE A 87 11.45 -11.36 8.77
C ILE A 87 10.91 -10.56 9.96
N ASP A 88 11.39 -9.33 10.15
CA ASP A 88 10.90 -8.39 11.18
C ASP A 88 9.65 -7.63 10.74
N VAL A 89 9.58 -7.25 9.46
CA VAL A 89 8.49 -6.43 8.93
C VAL A 89 8.06 -6.95 7.55
N LEU A 90 6.73 -7.14 7.37
CA LEU A 90 6.14 -7.28 6.05
C LEU A 90 5.32 -6.02 5.72
N ILE A 91 5.57 -5.45 4.55
CA ILE A 91 4.81 -4.32 4.00
C ILE A 91 4.00 -4.83 2.80
N ASN A 92 2.71 -5.07 3.00
CA ASN A 92 1.77 -5.40 1.94
C ASN A 92 1.42 -4.10 1.19
N ASN A 93 2.18 -3.79 0.14
CA ASN A 93 2.05 -2.57 -0.65
C ASN A 93 1.48 -2.84 -2.06
N ALA A 94 1.61 -4.03 -2.61
CA ALA A 94 1.06 -4.36 -3.93
C ALA A 94 -0.43 -4.01 -4.02
N GLY A 95 -0.82 -3.36 -5.13
CA GLY A 95 -2.21 -2.95 -5.35
C GLY A 95 -2.42 -2.29 -6.70
N VAL A 96 -3.64 -2.36 -7.19
CA VAL A 96 -4.08 -1.81 -8.47
C VAL A 96 -5.34 -0.96 -8.30
N MET A 97 -5.54 0.01 -9.20
CA MET A 97 -6.68 0.91 -9.22
C MET A 97 -7.13 1.17 -10.67
N PRO A 98 -7.70 0.19 -11.39
CA PRO A 98 -8.43 0.45 -12.61
C PRO A 98 -9.55 1.45 -12.36
N LEU A 99 -9.78 2.35 -13.32
CA LEU A 99 -10.82 3.38 -13.24
C LEU A 99 -11.94 3.12 -14.24
N GLY A 100 -13.13 3.57 -13.91
CA GLY A 100 -14.31 3.48 -14.76
C GLY A 100 -15.61 3.44 -13.96
N ARG A 101 -16.72 3.60 -14.63
CA ARG A 101 -18.04 3.43 -14.03
C ARG A 101 -18.26 1.95 -13.71
N VAL A 102 -18.87 1.65 -12.56
CA VAL A 102 -19.06 0.26 -12.11
C VAL A 102 -19.87 -0.59 -13.11
N ILE A 103 -20.78 0.04 -13.87
CA ILE A 103 -21.56 -0.66 -14.89
C ILE A 103 -20.72 -1.12 -16.09
N ASP A 104 -19.60 -0.45 -16.34
CA ASP A 104 -18.68 -0.71 -17.46
C ASP A 104 -17.44 -1.53 -17.01
N GLU A 105 -17.32 -1.83 -15.71
CA GLU A 105 -16.21 -2.61 -15.17
C GLU A 105 -16.42 -4.11 -15.45
N PRO A 106 -15.55 -4.79 -16.21
CA PRO A 106 -15.67 -6.23 -16.44
C PRO A 106 -15.49 -7.03 -15.15
N ASP A 107 -16.24 -8.10 -14.95
CA ASP A 107 -16.15 -8.98 -13.78
C ASP A 107 -14.72 -9.50 -13.51
N ALA A 108 -13.94 -9.75 -14.56
CA ALA A 108 -12.56 -10.17 -14.44
C ALA A 108 -11.67 -9.08 -13.78
N VAL A 109 -11.93 -7.81 -14.11
CA VAL A 109 -11.24 -6.67 -13.52
C VAL A 109 -11.63 -6.50 -12.04
N THR A 110 -12.93 -6.59 -11.72
CA THR A 110 -13.44 -6.61 -10.35
C THR A 110 -12.73 -7.67 -9.50
N ARG A 111 -12.69 -8.93 -10.00
CA ARG A 111 -12.02 -10.05 -9.30
C ARG A 111 -10.53 -9.75 -9.10
N ARG A 112 -9.83 -9.32 -10.15
CA ARG A 112 -8.41 -8.96 -10.08
C ARG A 112 -8.11 -7.89 -9.04
N ILE A 113 -8.95 -6.84 -8.96
CA ILE A 113 -8.82 -5.81 -7.91
C ILE A 113 -8.94 -6.43 -6.52
N LEU A 114 -9.94 -7.29 -6.29
CA LEU A 114 -10.16 -7.94 -5.00
C LEU A 114 -9.07 -8.96 -4.67
N ASP A 115 -8.61 -9.74 -5.65
CA ASP A 115 -7.55 -10.72 -5.46
C ASP A 115 -6.23 -10.05 -5.06
N ILE A 116 -5.83 -8.98 -5.75
CA ILE A 116 -4.58 -8.28 -5.44
C ILE A 116 -4.71 -7.45 -4.17
N ASN A 117 -5.73 -6.56 -4.11
CA ASN A 117 -5.81 -5.54 -3.05
C ASN A 117 -6.31 -6.08 -1.71
N VAL A 118 -7.08 -7.19 -1.70
CA VAL A 118 -7.69 -7.75 -0.49
C VAL A 118 -7.10 -9.11 -0.17
N TYR A 119 -7.26 -10.10 -1.07
CA TYR A 119 -6.77 -11.43 -0.80
C TYR A 119 -5.25 -11.47 -0.63
N GLY A 120 -4.48 -10.78 -1.50
CA GLY A 120 -3.02 -10.68 -1.38
C GLY A 120 -2.57 -10.08 -0.04
N VAL A 121 -3.28 -9.06 0.46
CA VAL A 121 -3.00 -8.47 1.79
C VAL A 121 -3.33 -9.45 2.92
N ILE A 122 -4.45 -10.17 2.84
CA ILE A 122 -4.84 -11.20 3.81
C ILE A 122 -3.82 -12.33 3.81
N LEU A 123 -3.46 -12.84 2.63
CA LEU A 123 -2.51 -13.93 2.46
C LEU A 123 -1.13 -13.56 3.04
N GLY A 124 -0.57 -12.43 2.63
CA GLY A 124 0.71 -11.96 3.15
C GLY A 124 0.69 -11.74 4.66
N SER A 125 -0.40 -11.17 5.20
CA SER A 125 -0.58 -10.99 6.64
C SER A 125 -0.59 -12.32 7.40
N LYS A 126 -1.26 -13.34 6.87
CA LYS A 126 -1.30 -14.70 7.46
C LYS A 126 0.09 -15.35 7.42
N LEU A 127 0.74 -15.36 6.27
CA LEU A 127 2.06 -15.98 6.09
C LEU A 127 3.13 -15.32 6.97
N ALA A 128 3.11 -13.99 7.08
CA ALA A 128 4.02 -13.27 7.97
C ALA A 128 3.71 -13.53 9.44
N ALA A 129 2.43 -13.47 9.85
CA ALA A 129 2.04 -13.71 11.24
C ALA A 129 2.44 -15.13 11.70
N GLN A 130 2.28 -16.15 10.86
CA GLN A 130 2.71 -17.51 11.16
C GLN A 130 4.21 -17.60 11.49
N ARG A 131 5.06 -16.84 10.77
CA ARG A 131 6.50 -16.78 11.00
C ARG A 131 6.88 -15.95 12.22
N MET A 132 6.04 -14.99 12.62
CA MET A 132 6.34 -13.99 13.65
C MET A 132 5.83 -14.39 15.05
N VAL A 133 4.70 -15.13 15.13
CA VAL A 133 4.01 -15.42 16.40
C VAL A 133 4.89 -16.23 17.35
N ASP A 134 5.55 -17.27 16.88
CA ASP A 134 6.38 -18.14 17.72
C ASP A 134 7.59 -17.38 18.31
N ARG A 135 8.07 -16.35 17.59
CA ARG A 135 9.12 -15.44 18.08
C ARG A 135 8.60 -14.40 19.06
N GLY A 136 7.31 -14.20 19.14
CA GLY A 136 6.69 -13.15 19.95
C GLY A 136 7.01 -11.73 19.43
N SER A 137 7.43 -11.57 18.17
CA SER A 137 7.83 -10.26 17.62
C SER A 137 7.64 -10.22 16.10
N GLY A 138 7.22 -9.06 15.59
CA GLY A 138 7.05 -8.79 14.18
C GLY A 138 6.09 -7.64 13.93
N HIS A 139 6.07 -7.14 12.69
CA HIS A 139 5.20 -6.04 12.31
C HIS A 139 4.68 -6.23 10.88
N VAL A 140 3.38 -6.31 10.72
CA VAL A 140 2.72 -6.29 9.40
C VAL A 140 2.14 -4.91 9.15
N ILE A 141 2.51 -4.31 8.03
CA ILE A 141 2.05 -2.98 7.59
C ILE A 141 1.27 -3.14 6.29
N ASN A 142 -0.02 -2.84 6.32
CA ASN A 142 -0.90 -2.93 5.17
C ASN A 142 -1.13 -1.54 4.56
N ILE A 143 -0.84 -1.40 3.26
CA ILE A 143 -1.06 -0.14 2.55
C ILE A 143 -2.49 -0.13 2.00
N ALA A 144 -3.36 0.61 2.70
CA ALA A 144 -4.71 0.92 2.24
C ALA A 144 -4.73 2.19 1.36
N SER A 145 -5.62 3.10 1.64
CA SER A 145 -5.78 4.44 1.06
C SER A 145 -6.74 5.23 1.93
N LEU A 146 -6.79 6.54 1.82
CA LEU A 146 -7.92 7.34 2.31
C LEU A 146 -9.25 6.91 1.65
N ALA A 147 -9.22 6.33 0.44
CA ALA A 147 -10.35 5.64 -0.17
C ALA A 147 -10.90 4.45 0.64
N GLY A 148 -10.18 3.99 1.66
CA GLY A 148 -10.67 3.03 2.66
C GLY A 148 -11.50 3.66 3.79
N GLU A 149 -11.66 4.98 3.82
CA GLU A 149 -12.49 5.73 4.78
C GLU A 149 -13.45 6.69 4.10
N THR A 150 -13.35 6.87 2.78
CA THR A 150 -14.20 7.71 1.93
C THR A 150 -14.57 6.98 0.64
N TYR A 151 -15.31 7.64 -0.24
CA TYR A 151 -15.78 7.09 -1.50
C TYR A 151 -15.37 7.99 -2.68
N LEU A 152 -15.11 7.37 -3.84
CA LEU A 152 -14.68 8.01 -5.07
C LEU A 152 -15.53 7.46 -6.22
N ALA A 153 -16.26 8.32 -6.92
CA ALA A 153 -16.94 7.93 -8.15
C ALA A 153 -15.91 7.50 -9.21
N GLY A 154 -16.19 6.45 -9.97
CA GLY A 154 -15.25 5.90 -10.94
C GLY A 154 -14.18 4.96 -10.36
N ALA A 155 -14.19 4.72 -9.04
CA ALA A 155 -13.27 3.81 -8.36
C ALA A 155 -14.00 2.97 -7.28
N ALA A 156 -15.23 2.53 -7.55
CA ALA A 156 -16.09 1.88 -6.55
C ALA A 156 -15.49 0.59 -5.98
N THR A 157 -15.05 -0.31 -6.84
CA THR A 157 -14.42 -1.59 -6.45
C THR A 157 -13.10 -1.36 -5.71
N TYR A 158 -12.31 -0.37 -6.15
CA TYR A 158 -11.10 0.02 -5.42
C TYR A 158 -11.43 0.53 -4.02
N CYS A 159 -12.41 1.43 -3.86
CA CYS A 159 -12.85 1.89 -2.53
C CYS A 159 -13.29 0.72 -1.65
N ALA A 160 -14.10 -0.19 -2.17
CA ALA A 160 -14.52 -1.40 -1.44
C ALA A 160 -13.31 -2.22 -0.98
N SER A 161 -12.32 -2.44 -1.86
CA SER A 161 -11.09 -3.16 -1.54
C SER A 161 -10.29 -2.49 -0.43
N LYS A 162 -10.17 -1.16 -0.45
CA LYS A 162 -9.40 -0.42 0.57
C LYS A 162 -10.13 -0.31 1.90
N HIS A 163 -11.47 -0.27 1.92
CA HIS A 163 -12.27 -0.43 3.14
C HIS A 163 -12.06 -1.82 3.77
N ALA A 164 -12.05 -2.87 2.94
CA ALA A 164 -11.77 -4.24 3.40
C ALA A 164 -10.39 -4.34 4.09
N VAL A 165 -9.33 -3.74 3.51
CA VAL A 165 -7.98 -3.73 4.11
C VAL A 165 -7.97 -3.02 5.45
N VAL A 166 -8.67 -1.88 5.60
CA VAL A 166 -8.76 -1.14 6.87
C VAL A 166 -9.46 -2.00 7.92
N GLY A 167 -10.65 -2.56 7.60
CA GLY A 167 -11.42 -3.41 8.52
C GLY A 167 -10.66 -4.67 8.93
N PHE A 168 -10.05 -5.35 7.96
CA PHE A 168 -9.21 -6.53 8.20
C PHE A 168 -8.05 -6.20 9.15
N THR A 169 -7.30 -5.12 8.86
CA THR A 169 -6.12 -4.76 9.67
C THR A 169 -6.49 -4.43 11.12
N ASP A 170 -7.63 -3.74 11.33
CA ASP A 170 -8.09 -3.46 12.69
C ASP A 170 -8.55 -4.71 13.44
N ALA A 171 -9.21 -5.65 12.77
CA ALA A 171 -9.64 -6.92 13.37
C ALA A 171 -8.44 -7.75 13.81
N VAL A 172 -7.49 -8.02 12.90
CA VAL A 172 -6.29 -8.83 13.23
C VAL A 172 -5.39 -8.14 14.26
N ARG A 173 -5.31 -6.82 14.28
CA ARG A 173 -4.57 -6.08 15.31
C ARG A 173 -5.11 -6.36 16.72
N ILE A 174 -6.41 -6.56 16.87
CA ILE A 174 -7.02 -6.90 18.16
C ILE A 174 -6.79 -8.38 18.48
N GLU A 175 -6.95 -9.24 17.48
CA GLU A 175 -6.76 -10.70 17.60
C GLU A 175 -5.33 -11.04 18.06
N TYR A 176 -4.32 -10.39 17.45
CA TYR A 176 -2.91 -10.65 17.75
C TYR A 176 -2.31 -9.76 18.86
N ARG A 177 -3.15 -9.02 19.61
CA ARG A 177 -2.67 -8.04 20.60
C ARG A 177 -1.73 -8.62 21.66
N GLN A 178 -1.88 -9.89 22.02
CA GLN A 178 -1.10 -10.54 23.08
C GLN A 178 0.09 -11.37 22.55
N THR A 179 0.26 -11.47 21.23
CA THR A 179 1.31 -12.31 20.63
C THR A 179 2.65 -11.59 20.44
N GLY A 180 2.71 -10.28 20.69
CA GLY A 180 3.88 -9.46 20.35
C GLY A 180 3.93 -8.96 18.90
N VAL A 181 3.18 -9.59 17.97
CA VAL A 181 3.08 -9.16 16.57
C VAL A 181 2.20 -7.92 16.45
N LYS A 182 2.68 -6.93 15.71
CA LYS A 182 1.97 -5.66 15.46
C LYS A 182 1.35 -5.64 14.08
N PHE A 183 0.17 -5.01 13.99
CA PHE A 183 -0.49 -4.74 12.72
C PHE A 183 -0.80 -3.27 12.61
N SER A 184 -0.50 -2.68 11.44
CA SER A 184 -0.71 -1.27 11.16
C SER A 184 -1.29 -1.08 9.78
N VAL A 185 -2.14 -0.06 9.62
CA VAL A 185 -2.63 0.37 8.31
C VAL A 185 -2.12 1.76 7.99
N VAL A 186 -1.57 1.92 6.78
CA VAL A 186 -1.19 3.22 6.20
C VAL A 186 -2.22 3.61 5.16
N MET A 187 -2.71 4.81 5.24
CA MET A 187 -3.75 5.36 4.37
C MET A 187 -3.23 6.61 3.67
N PRO A 188 -2.56 6.45 2.52
CA PRO A 188 -2.15 7.59 1.71
C PRO A 188 -3.34 8.30 1.08
N THR A 189 -3.19 9.60 0.83
CA THR A 189 -4.01 10.39 -0.10
C THR A 189 -3.62 10.06 -1.55
N PHE A 190 -3.96 10.91 -2.52
CA PHE A 190 -3.44 10.83 -3.87
C PHE A 190 -1.92 10.96 -3.84
N VAL A 191 -1.22 9.99 -4.41
CA VAL A 191 0.25 9.93 -4.44
C VAL A 191 0.70 9.98 -5.89
N ASN A 192 1.63 10.85 -6.23
CA ASN A 192 2.17 11.02 -7.58
C ASN A 192 2.91 9.76 -8.04
N THR A 193 2.15 8.79 -8.52
CA THR A 193 2.59 7.51 -9.07
C THR A 193 1.81 7.19 -10.33
N GLU A 194 2.18 6.14 -11.05
CA GLU A 194 1.43 5.65 -12.20
C GLU A 194 -0.05 5.34 -11.87
N LEU A 195 -0.35 5.00 -10.62
CA LEU A 195 -1.70 4.65 -10.15
C LEU A 195 -2.71 5.80 -10.32
N ILE A 196 -2.26 7.06 -10.24
CA ILE A 196 -3.10 8.25 -10.48
C ILE A 196 -2.76 8.97 -11.79
N ALA A 197 -1.94 8.37 -12.66
CA ALA A 197 -1.63 8.96 -13.96
C ALA A 197 -2.91 9.30 -14.73
N GLY A 198 -2.92 10.44 -15.43
CA GLY A 198 -4.07 10.89 -16.21
C GLY A 198 -5.26 11.39 -15.37
N THR A 199 -5.14 11.55 -14.06
CA THR A 199 -6.21 12.13 -13.23
C THR A 199 -5.88 13.57 -12.83
N SER A 200 -6.89 14.43 -12.78
CA SER A 200 -6.73 15.86 -12.47
C SER A 200 -6.54 16.18 -10.97
N GLY A 201 -6.72 15.16 -10.09
CA GLY A 201 -6.73 15.38 -8.64
C GLY A 201 -7.96 16.14 -8.15
N VAL A 202 -8.12 16.28 -6.83
CA VAL A 202 -9.22 17.02 -6.21
C VAL A 202 -8.75 18.44 -5.90
N LYS A 203 -9.52 19.46 -6.33
CA LYS A 203 -9.21 20.86 -6.07
C LYS A 203 -9.00 21.13 -4.57
N GLY A 204 -7.86 21.76 -4.24
CA GLY A 204 -7.52 22.10 -2.85
C GLY A 204 -6.88 20.96 -2.04
N ILE A 205 -6.71 19.78 -2.62
CA ILE A 205 -5.95 18.67 -1.99
C ILE A 205 -4.66 18.49 -2.77
N GLN A 206 -3.53 18.79 -2.13
CA GLN A 206 -2.22 18.54 -2.72
C GLN A 206 -1.90 17.04 -2.70
N ASN A 207 -1.46 16.50 -3.83
CA ASN A 207 -0.95 15.13 -3.90
C ASN A 207 0.29 14.97 -3.01
N ALA A 208 0.43 13.80 -2.43
CA ALA A 208 1.66 13.42 -1.75
C ALA A 208 2.68 12.87 -2.77
N GLU A 209 3.95 12.97 -2.43
CA GLU A 209 5.00 12.26 -3.16
C GLU A 209 5.20 10.85 -2.57
N PRO A 210 5.69 9.88 -3.36
CA PRO A 210 6.05 8.56 -2.83
C PRO A 210 7.00 8.63 -1.63
N ALA A 211 7.87 9.63 -1.59
CA ALA A 211 8.80 9.87 -0.49
C ALA A 211 8.09 10.25 0.82
N ASP A 212 6.97 10.97 0.77
CA ASP A 212 6.19 11.33 1.97
C ASP A 212 5.58 10.09 2.63
N VAL A 213 5.09 9.16 1.78
CA VAL A 213 4.55 7.88 2.24
C VAL A 213 5.66 7.01 2.81
N ALA A 214 6.81 6.95 2.13
CA ALA A 214 7.98 6.21 2.58
C ALA A 214 8.47 6.72 3.95
N GLU A 215 8.54 8.04 4.16
CA GLU A 215 8.90 8.63 5.45
C GLU A 215 7.92 8.24 6.57
N ALA A 216 6.62 8.25 6.26
CA ALA A 216 5.59 7.82 7.21
C ALA A 216 5.74 6.32 7.58
N ILE A 217 6.06 5.47 6.60
CA ILE A 217 6.31 4.04 6.81
C ILE A 217 7.59 3.82 7.63
N VAL A 218 8.68 4.51 7.35
CA VAL A 218 9.92 4.47 8.16
C VAL A 218 9.64 4.80 9.63
N LYS A 219 8.89 5.88 9.88
CA LYS A 219 8.47 6.25 11.24
C LYS A 219 7.62 5.16 11.89
N LEU A 220 6.77 4.49 11.10
CA LEU A 220 5.89 3.42 11.58
C LEU A 220 6.67 2.14 11.91
N VAL A 221 7.67 1.78 11.11
CA VAL A 221 8.59 0.67 11.40
C VAL A 221 9.32 0.91 12.72
N ALA A 222 9.81 2.13 12.93
CA ALA A 222 10.54 2.49 14.15
C ALA A 222 9.65 2.64 15.39
N ARG A 223 8.38 3.04 15.21
CA ARG A 223 7.40 3.32 16.28
C ARG A 223 6.00 2.88 15.81
N PRO A 224 5.63 1.61 15.97
CA PRO A 224 4.35 1.08 15.53
C PRO A 224 3.13 1.85 16.07
N LYS A 225 2.18 2.16 15.19
CA LYS A 225 0.88 2.78 15.50
C LYS A 225 -0.22 2.05 14.74
N PRO A 226 -1.45 1.97 15.28
CA PRO A 226 -2.54 1.25 14.59
C PRO A 226 -2.84 1.79 13.19
N ARG A 227 -2.94 3.10 13.03
CA ARG A 227 -3.34 3.77 11.80
C ARG A 227 -2.48 5.01 11.53
N VAL A 228 -2.08 5.19 10.29
CA VAL A 228 -1.34 6.37 9.80
C VAL A 228 -2.01 6.90 8.54
N ARG A 229 -2.47 8.15 8.58
CA ARG A 229 -2.94 8.88 7.39
C ARG A 229 -1.82 9.76 6.88
N VAL A 230 -1.51 9.65 5.61
CA VAL A 230 -0.54 10.50 4.89
C VAL A 230 -1.38 11.34 3.93
N THR A 231 -1.30 12.48 3.96
CA THR A 231 -1.12 13.77 4.47
C THR A 231 -2.05 14.11 5.67
N LYS A 232 -1.56 14.85 6.64
CA LYS A 232 -2.34 15.15 7.85
C LYS A 232 -3.58 15.99 7.56
N THR A 233 -3.50 16.93 6.62
CA THR A 233 -4.61 17.80 6.23
C THR A 233 -5.77 17.03 5.59
N ALA A 234 -5.50 16.22 4.56
CA ALA A 234 -6.54 15.40 3.93
C ALA A 234 -7.11 14.37 4.92
N GLY A 235 -6.24 13.75 5.74
CA GLY A 235 -6.68 12.82 6.78
C GLY A 235 -7.57 13.45 7.84
N ALA A 236 -7.33 14.71 8.23
CA ALA A 236 -8.18 15.44 9.17
C ALA A 236 -9.55 15.76 8.55
N ILE A 237 -9.58 16.20 7.28
CA ILE A 237 -10.82 16.47 6.54
C ILE A 237 -11.68 15.20 6.47
N ILE A 238 -11.11 14.06 6.06
CA ILE A 238 -11.84 12.79 5.95
C ILE A 238 -12.31 12.30 7.32
N ALA A 239 -11.47 12.41 8.36
CA ALA A 239 -11.87 12.03 9.71
C ALA A 239 -13.04 12.89 10.23
N SER A 240 -13.08 14.18 9.87
CA SER A 240 -14.17 15.08 10.25
C SER A 240 -15.49 14.74 9.55
N GLN A 241 -15.45 14.17 8.35
CA GLN A 241 -16.67 13.76 7.61
C GLN A 241 -17.53 12.76 8.38
N LYS A 242 -16.94 11.98 9.30
CA LYS A 242 -17.69 11.05 10.17
C LYS A 242 -18.65 11.76 11.14
N PHE A 243 -18.41 13.05 11.41
CA PHE A 243 -19.22 13.88 12.31
C PHE A 243 -20.15 14.84 11.55
N ILE A 244 -20.06 14.90 10.21
CA ILE A 244 -20.87 15.75 9.36
C ILE A 244 -21.99 14.91 8.75
N PRO A 245 -23.25 15.38 8.73
CA PRO A 245 -24.34 14.70 8.03
C PRO A 245 -23.96 14.41 6.57
N ARG A 246 -24.27 13.20 6.10
CA ARG A 246 -23.86 12.69 4.79
C ARG A 246 -24.24 13.63 3.63
N VAL A 247 -25.42 14.24 3.70
CA VAL A 247 -25.91 15.22 2.69
C VAL A 247 -24.96 16.41 2.55
N LEU A 248 -24.42 16.90 3.67
CA LEU A 248 -23.49 18.04 3.65
C LEU A 248 -22.11 17.63 3.12
N SER A 249 -21.63 16.43 3.47
CA SER A 249 -20.36 15.92 2.97
C SER A 249 -20.42 15.62 1.46
N GLU A 250 -21.53 15.09 0.96
CA GLU A 250 -21.78 14.88 -0.47
C GLU A 250 -21.87 16.19 -1.24
N GLY A 251 -22.59 17.20 -0.68
CA GLY A 251 -22.65 18.54 -1.25
C GLY A 251 -21.27 19.20 -1.37
N LEU A 252 -20.43 19.08 -0.34
CA LEU A 252 -19.08 19.61 -0.36
C LEU A 252 -18.20 18.87 -1.41
N ASN A 253 -18.29 17.55 -1.50
CA ASN A 253 -17.56 16.74 -2.46
C ASN A 253 -17.92 17.14 -3.91
N ARG A 254 -19.21 17.40 -4.18
CA ARG A 254 -19.69 17.90 -5.47
C ARG A 254 -19.10 19.27 -5.82
N VAL A 255 -19.11 20.22 -4.87
CA VAL A 255 -18.54 21.58 -5.07
C VAL A 255 -17.03 21.52 -5.33
N LEU A 256 -16.32 20.57 -4.71
CA LEU A 256 -14.88 20.35 -4.92
C LEU A 256 -14.55 19.58 -6.20
N GLY A 257 -15.56 19.17 -6.99
CA GLY A 257 -15.39 18.43 -8.25
C GLY A 257 -15.00 16.97 -8.07
N GLY A 258 -15.11 16.42 -6.86
CA GLY A 258 -14.70 15.04 -6.56
C GLY A 258 -15.51 13.94 -7.26
N GLU A 259 -16.68 14.31 -7.85
CA GLU A 259 -17.53 13.37 -8.58
C GLU A 259 -17.01 13.04 -10.00
N HIS A 260 -16.18 13.90 -10.60
CA HIS A 260 -15.74 13.78 -12.01
C HIS A 260 -14.28 13.36 -12.18
N VAL A 261 -13.46 13.44 -11.14
CA VAL A 261 -12.00 13.19 -11.19
C VAL A 261 -11.62 11.83 -11.77
N PHE A 262 -12.44 10.81 -11.53
CA PHE A 262 -12.17 9.43 -11.96
C PHE A 262 -13.21 8.87 -12.95
N THR A 263 -14.11 9.73 -13.47
CA THR A 263 -15.10 9.35 -14.48
C THR A 263 -14.89 10.10 -15.79
N ASP A 264 -15.06 11.42 -15.76
CA ASP A 264 -15.17 12.24 -16.97
C ASP A 264 -13.87 13.01 -17.26
N ASP A 265 -13.05 13.30 -16.23
CA ASP A 265 -11.82 14.11 -16.31
C ASP A 265 -10.54 13.24 -16.39
N VAL A 266 -10.64 11.99 -16.88
CA VAL A 266 -9.49 11.08 -16.99
C VAL A 266 -8.85 11.19 -18.36
N ASP A 267 -7.57 11.53 -18.43
CA ASP A 267 -6.76 11.41 -19.63
C ASP A 267 -6.41 9.93 -19.88
N VAL A 268 -7.20 9.33 -20.78
CA VAL A 268 -7.11 7.91 -21.13
C VAL A 268 -5.76 7.55 -21.75
N ASP A 269 -5.18 8.44 -22.57
CA ASP A 269 -3.92 8.16 -23.26
C ASP A 269 -2.75 8.11 -22.28
N SER A 270 -2.66 9.07 -21.36
CA SER A 270 -1.64 9.08 -20.30
C SER A 270 -1.74 7.88 -19.34
N ARG A 271 -2.95 7.29 -19.23
CA ARG A 271 -3.23 6.18 -18.33
C ARG A 271 -3.14 4.81 -18.99
N LYS A 272 -3.16 4.75 -20.32
CA LYS A 272 -3.31 3.51 -21.10
C LYS A 272 -2.35 2.40 -20.68
N ALA A 273 -1.06 2.69 -20.56
CA ALA A 273 -0.06 1.68 -20.17
C ALA A 273 -0.28 1.14 -18.74
N TYR A 274 -0.72 1.99 -17.82
CA TYR A 274 -1.07 1.56 -16.46
C TYR A 274 -2.36 0.72 -16.46
N GLU A 275 -3.41 1.15 -17.18
CA GLU A 275 -4.70 0.45 -17.24
C GLU A 275 -4.54 -0.97 -17.83
N SER A 276 -3.76 -1.13 -18.91
CA SER A 276 -3.50 -2.44 -19.52
C SER A 276 -2.90 -3.41 -18.49
N ARG A 277 -1.84 -3.01 -17.79
CA ARG A 277 -1.23 -3.80 -16.71
C ARG A 277 -2.20 -4.06 -15.55
N ALA A 278 -2.89 -3.03 -15.08
CA ALA A 278 -3.79 -3.13 -13.95
C ALA A 278 -4.99 -4.05 -14.22
N ARG A 279 -5.48 -4.08 -15.48
CA ARG A 279 -6.56 -4.96 -15.94
C ARG A 279 -6.07 -6.37 -16.27
N GLY A 280 -4.76 -6.57 -16.46
CA GLY A 280 -4.19 -7.87 -16.86
C GLY A 280 -4.39 -8.17 -18.34
N GLU A 281 -4.34 -7.14 -19.18
CA GLU A 281 -4.51 -7.21 -20.64
C GLU A 281 -3.17 -7.27 -21.40
N GLU A 282 -2.04 -7.43 -20.68
CA GLU A 282 -0.69 -7.63 -21.22
C GLU A 282 -0.34 -9.10 -21.38
#